data_966d21c17a96c67ebc7455aebbc38fdb
#
_entry.id   966d21c17a96c67ebc7455aebbc38fdb
#
_cell.length_a   1.000
_cell.length_b   1.000
_cell.length_c   1.000
_cell.angle_alpha   90.00
_cell.angle_beta   90.00
_cell.angle_gamma   90.00
#
_symmetry.space_group_name_H-M   'P 1'
#
loop_
_entity.id
_entity.type
_entity.pdbx_description
1 polymer ?
#
loop_
_entity_poly.entity_id
_entity_poly.type
_entity_poly.pdbx_seq_one_letter_code
_entity_poly.pdbx_strand_id
1 'polypeptide(L)'
;MTMVSSPPKSRPKRAKLKVEVEVPKSNLKYIAPMRGRFDHHRVSKMMLAVYGEEKFQAMKEAGVDKRMMFGINPHYQALAMGEELRTLDGEVLVPKMPASLPIAALIMPRLEETADMAGAKDPSNQMKYTASDDEFYGKLLHKYDEIVLGYASPTCSAHCRYCYRLDLFNKDTGKTGIRPEELRDYILGYNQKLEQNGGKDEHGHKRWPVREVLLSGGDPLVLPNFALYRYMEAAGQAKIDILRIGSKELAFRPERIDDAFIETLKLVHERYPHMHVNIVTHYTHPDEFLLRDENNNYIKNENGPGYKWMSPSYKAVKSLLDLDFLSLENQTPMISHVNDTVEAIHILHHELRRMGVKPKYIFQGRDIEGHKAFSVPVETGWRIHTNAMKGLSDTSRSRFAMSTEWGKMEIMGVIEGFKFPAHLASTVPAAAREAIEAILGEGIVVFRAHRAPHEADTQFGLVIARRNPEALWISGYEDRVLYDFRREADQRYSGLVEMLVKTALGSEDEDENVIQLARSAAA
;
A
#
# COMPACT_ATOMS: atom_id res chain seq x y z
N MET A 1 8.33 -4.03 49.54
CA MET A 1 7.36 -2.94 49.49
C MET A 1 6.66 -3.00 48.12
N THR A 2 5.51 -3.61 48.09
CA THR A 2 4.65 -3.76 46.92
C THR A 2 3.90 -2.47 46.67
N MET A 3 4.20 -1.77 45.58
CA MET A 3 3.38 -0.63 45.18
C MET A 3 2.04 -1.14 44.61
N VAL A 4 0.98 -0.85 45.31
CA VAL A 4 -0.41 -1.03 44.87
C VAL A 4 -0.71 0.05 43.83
N SER A 5 -0.83 -0.32 42.57
CA SER A 5 -1.29 0.59 41.52
C SER A 5 -2.77 0.91 41.72
N SER A 6 -3.10 2.18 41.89
CA SER A 6 -4.46 2.68 41.93
C SER A 6 -5.21 2.34 40.62
N PRO A 7 -6.48 1.95 40.64
CA PRO A 7 -7.24 1.70 39.42
C PRO A 7 -7.39 3.00 38.62
N PRO A 8 -7.43 2.92 37.28
CA PRO A 8 -7.54 4.09 36.43
C PRO A 8 -8.86 4.83 36.70
N LYS A 9 -8.78 6.13 36.95
CA LYS A 9 -9.94 7.02 37.08
C LYS A 9 -10.79 6.90 35.82
N SER A 10 -12.10 6.66 36.01
CA SER A 10 -13.08 6.62 34.92
C SER A 10 -12.99 7.89 34.07
N ARG A 11 -12.57 7.77 32.82
CA ARG A 11 -12.50 8.89 31.88
C ARG A 11 -13.91 9.44 31.61
N PRO A 12 -14.07 10.76 31.43
CA PRO A 12 -15.35 11.34 31.06
C PRO A 12 -15.86 10.74 29.75
N LYS A 13 -17.14 10.37 29.69
CA LYS A 13 -17.77 9.89 28.46
C LYS A 13 -17.72 11.01 27.43
N ARG A 14 -16.91 10.84 26.37
CA ARG A 14 -16.83 11.78 25.25
C ARG A 14 -18.22 11.93 24.63
N ALA A 15 -18.64 13.17 24.36
CA ALA A 15 -19.93 13.44 23.73
C ALA A 15 -19.96 12.84 22.32
N LYS A 16 -21.03 12.08 22.02
CA LYS A 16 -21.24 11.57 20.66
C LYS A 16 -21.49 12.74 19.70
N LEU A 17 -20.89 12.68 18.50
CA LEU A 17 -21.26 13.58 17.41
C LEU A 17 -22.75 13.44 17.12
N LYS A 18 -23.49 14.55 17.24
CA LYS A 18 -24.89 14.61 16.83
C LYS A 18 -24.92 14.93 15.34
N VAL A 19 -25.45 14.03 14.54
CA VAL A 19 -25.73 14.29 13.12
C VAL A 19 -27.09 14.97 13.03
N GLU A 20 -27.09 16.24 12.63
CA GLU A 20 -28.28 17.10 12.58
C GLU A 20 -28.95 17.14 11.21
N VAL A 21 -28.44 16.34 10.26
CA VAL A 21 -28.92 16.27 8.89
C VAL A 21 -29.36 14.85 8.54
N GLU A 22 -30.31 14.75 7.62
CA GLU A 22 -30.70 13.46 7.07
C GLU A 22 -29.67 13.02 6.02
N VAL A 23 -28.96 11.91 6.31
CA VAL A 23 -27.96 11.34 5.40
C VAL A 23 -28.64 10.39 4.44
N PRO A 24 -28.48 10.55 3.11
CA PRO A 24 -29.07 9.70 2.10
C PRO A 24 -28.72 8.22 2.31
N LYS A 25 -29.72 7.35 2.19
CA LYS A 25 -29.55 5.90 2.36
C LYS A 25 -29.46 5.25 0.98
N SER A 26 -28.46 4.39 0.79
CA SER A 26 -28.38 3.55 -0.40
C SER A 26 -29.55 2.56 -0.43
N ASN A 27 -30.17 2.46 -1.59
CA ASN A 27 -31.23 1.46 -1.86
C ASN A 27 -30.67 0.17 -2.49
N LEU A 28 -29.34 0.08 -2.63
CA LEU A 28 -28.70 -1.10 -3.19
C LEU A 28 -28.97 -2.34 -2.36
N LYS A 29 -29.53 -3.34 -2.99
CA LYS A 29 -29.73 -4.67 -2.42
C LYS A 29 -28.48 -5.49 -2.66
N TYR A 30 -27.68 -5.68 -1.64
CA TYR A 30 -26.47 -6.45 -1.75
C TYR A 30 -26.71 -7.95 -1.74
N ILE A 31 -26.05 -8.65 -2.66
CA ILE A 31 -25.75 -10.05 -2.46
C ILE A 31 -24.58 -10.12 -1.48
N ALA A 32 -24.82 -10.72 -0.30
CA ALA A 32 -23.81 -10.77 0.75
C ALA A 32 -22.52 -11.48 0.26
N PRO A 33 -21.34 -10.93 0.57
CA PRO A 33 -20.07 -11.57 0.27
C PRO A 33 -20.01 -12.98 0.88
N MET A 34 -19.36 -13.91 0.20
CA MET A 34 -19.01 -15.19 0.78
C MET A 34 -17.76 -15.01 1.62
N ARG A 35 -17.83 -15.33 2.91
CA ARG A 35 -16.70 -15.25 3.84
C ARG A 35 -16.68 -16.44 4.77
N GLY A 36 -15.50 -16.88 5.16
CA GLY A 36 -15.34 -17.93 6.15
C GLY A 36 -13.99 -18.65 6.03
N ARG A 37 -13.76 -19.51 6.98
CA ARG A 37 -12.69 -20.52 6.93
C ARG A 37 -13.14 -21.70 6.08
N PHE A 38 -12.25 -22.63 5.82
CA PHE A 38 -12.50 -23.78 4.94
C PHE A 38 -13.53 -24.79 5.50
N ASP A 39 -13.87 -24.72 6.76
CA ASP A 39 -14.97 -25.48 7.39
C ASP A 39 -16.35 -24.85 7.15
N HIS A 40 -16.42 -23.59 6.75
CA HIS A 40 -17.67 -22.93 6.44
C HIS A 40 -18.31 -23.52 5.18
N HIS A 41 -19.56 -24.00 5.28
CA HIS A 41 -20.25 -24.76 4.21
C HIS A 41 -20.17 -24.15 2.81
N ARG A 42 -20.46 -22.86 2.65
CA ARG A 42 -20.43 -22.18 1.33
C ARG A 42 -19.01 -22.09 0.77
N VAL A 43 -18.02 -21.82 1.64
CA VAL A 43 -16.60 -21.72 1.27
C VAL A 43 -16.09 -23.09 0.86
N SER A 44 -16.32 -24.11 1.68
CA SER A 44 -15.94 -25.51 1.39
C SER A 44 -16.49 -25.97 0.04
N LYS A 45 -17.80 -25.74 -0.22
CA LYS A 45 -18.43 -26.09 -1.49
C LYS A 45 -17.75 -25.41 -2.68
N MET A 46 -17.42 -24.11 -2.57
CA MET A 46 -16.72 -23.36 -3.63
C MET A 46 -15.30 -23.89 -3.84
N MET A 47 -14.55 -24.13 -2.76
CA MET A 47 -13.17 -24.62 -2.85
C MET A 47 -13.11 -26.00 -3.51
N LEU A 48 -14.01 -26.89 -3.14
CA LEU A 48 -14.15 -28.21 -3.77
C LEU A 48 -14.47 -28.10 -5.26
N ALA A 49 -15.39 -27.23 -5.64
CA ALA A 49 -15.73 -27.01 -7.03
C ALA A 49 -14.59 -26.44 -7.88
N VAL A 50 -13.76 -25.57 -7.31
CA VAL A 50 -12.66 -24.90 -8.02
C VAL A 50 -11.40 -25.76 -8.07
N TYR A 51 -11.04 -26.43 -6.96
CA TYR A 51 -9.74 -27.09 -6.80
C TYR A 51 -9.80 -28.61 -6.82
N GLY A 52 -10.99 -29.19 -6.63
CA GLY A 52 -11.14 -30.63 -6.39
C GLY A 52 -10.74 -31.02 -4.96
N GLU A 53 -11.04 -32.26 -4.59
CA GLU A 53 -10.85 -32.77 -3.22
C GLU A 53 -9.39 -32.75 -2.78
N GLU A 54 -8.48 -33.30 -3.59
CA GLU A 54 -7.07 -33.47 -3.26
C GLU A 54 -6.39 -32.12 -2.93
N LYS A 55 -6.51 -31.15 -3.84
CA LYS A 55 -5.88 -29.83 -3.66
C LYS A 55 -6.54 -29.05 -2.52
N PHE A 56 -7.85 -29.17 -2.35
CA PHE A 56 -8.56 -28.52 -1.24
C PHE A 56 -8.10 -29.06 0.11
N GLN A 57 -7.96 -30.38 0.26
CA GLN A 57 -7.46 -31.00 1.50
C GLN A 57 -6.00 -30.59 1.77
N ALA A 58 -5.14 -30.57 0.75
CA ALA A 58 -3.77 -30.09 0.91
C ALA A 58 -3.70 -28.64 1.42
N MET A 59 -4.54 -27.73 0.89
CA MET A 59 -4.62 -26.34 1.37
C MET A 59 -5.14 -26.25 2.81
N LYS A 60 -6.07 -27.13 3.19
CA LYS A 60 -6.64 -27.17 4.54
C LYS A 60 -5.61 -27.68 5.55
N GLU A 61 -4.86 -28.73 5.23
CA GLU A 61 -3.78 -29.27 6.03
C GLU A 61 -2.64 -28.26 6.19
N ALA A 62 -2.27 -27.57 5.11
CA ALA A 62 -1.28 -26.49 5.13
C ALA A 62 -1.74 -25.23 5.90
N GLY A 63 -3.01 -25.13 6.30
CA GLY A 63 -3.54 -24.01 7.08
C GLY A 63 -3.67 -22.71 6.31
N VAL A 64 -3.89 -22.74 5.00
CA VAL A 64 -4.01 -21.56 4.14
C VAL A 64 -5.12 -20.61 4.62
N ASP A 65 -6.26 -21.14 5.09
CA ASP A 65 -7.35 -20.35 5.67
C ASP A 65 -7.06 -19.85 7.09
N LYS A 66 -6.12 -20.50 7.81
CA LYS A 66 -5.65 -20.02 9.13
C LYS A 66 -4.72 -18.82 8.96
N ARG A 67 -3.91 -18.79 7.89
CA ARG A 67 -3.12 -17.62 7.52
C ARG A 67 -4.03 -16.42 7.22
N MET A 68 -5.04 -16.63 6.39
CA MET A 68 -6.02 -15.60 6.06
C MET A 68 -7.37 -16.20 5.69
N MET A 69 -8.42 -15.77 6.39
CA MET A 69 -9.80 -16.15 6.09
C MET A 69 -10.16 -15.78 4.64
N PHE A 70 -10.85 -16.70 3.94
CA PHE A 70 -11.35 -16.44 2.60
C PHE A 70 -12.51 -15.41 2.61
N GLY A 71 -12.54 -14.54 1.60
CA GLY A 71 -13.63 -13.60 1.40
C GLY A 71 -13.69 -13.14 -0.06
N ILE A 72 -14.85 -13.33 -0.71
CA ILE A 72 -15.10 -12.89 -2.08
C ILE A 72 -16.49 -12.29 -2.21
N ASN A 73 -16.61 -11.20 -2.95
CA ASN A 73 -17.88 -10.62 -3.32
C ASN A 73 -18.34 -11.13 -4.70
N PRO A 74 -19.62 -10.99 -5.08
CA PRO A 74 -20.12 -11.48 -6.34
C PRO A 74 -19.46 -10.88 -7.57
N HIS A 75 -19.10 -9.61 -7.54
CA HIS A 75 -18.44 -8.92 -8.67
C HIS A 75 -17.07 -9.56 -8.99
N TYR A 76 -16.24 -9.73 -7.97
CA TYR A 76 -14.93 -10.36 -8.13
C TYR A 76 -15.03 -11.86 -8.42
N GLN A 77 -16.05 -12.55 -7.88
CA GLN A 77 -16.32 -13.93 -8.25
C GLN A 77 -16.64 -14.04 -9.75
N ALA A 78 -17.50 -13.17 -10.27
CA ALA A 78 -17.85 -13.15 -11.68
C ALA A 78 -16.62 -12.92 -12.58
N LEU A 79 -15.76 -11.97 -12.23
CA LEU A 79 -14.50 -11.72 -12.95
C LEU A 79 -13.54 -12.90 -12.90
N ALA A 80 -13.32 -13.47 -11.69
CA ALA A 80 -12.39 -14.60 -11.50
C ALA A 80 -12.84 -15.88 -12.20
N MET A 81 -14.15 -16.15 -12.23
CA MET A 81 -14.73 -17.38 -12.77
C MET A 81 -15.24 -17.23 -14.21
N GLY A 82 -15.23 -16.02 -14.77
CA GLY A 82 -15.79 -15.75 -16.09
C GLY A 82 -17.30 -15.91 -16.12
N GLU A 83 -18.00 -15.50 -15.07
CA GLU A 83 -19.46 -15.55 -14.93
C GLU A 83 -20.09 -14.21 -15.31
N GLU A 84 -21.35 -14.21 -15.69
CA GLU A 84 -22.13 -12.98 -15.80
C GLU A 84 -22.72 -12.62 -14.43
N LEU A 85 -22.67 -11.33 -14.08
CA LEU A 85 -23.35 -10.82 -12.90
C LEU A 85 -24.38 -9.76 -13.31
N ARG A 86 -25.59 -9.87 -12.77
CA ARG A 86 -26.67 -8.89 -12.93
C ARG A 86 -27.19 -8.39 -11.60
N THR A 87 -27.75 -7.19 -11.60
CA THR A 87 -28.59 -6.69 -10.52
C THR A 87 -29.89 -7.50 -10.43
N LEU A 88 -30.66 -7.32 -9.37
CA LEU A 88 -32.00 -7.91 -9.23
C LEU A 88 -32.98 -7.39 -10.30
N ASP A 89 -32.75 -6.19 -10.81
CA ASP A 89 -33.56 -5.56 -11.85
C ASP A 89 -33.06 -5.88 -13.27
N GLY A 90 -32.05 -6.77 -13.40
CA GLY A 90 -31.53 -7.30 -14.64
C GLY A 90 -30.41 -6.50 -15.32
N GLU A 91 -29.96 -5.37 -14.76
CA GLU A 91 -28.80 -4.63 -15.29
C GLU A 91 -27.53 -5.48 -15.20
N VAL A 92 -26.72 -5.51 -16.25
CA VAL A 92 -25.45 -6.24 -16.29
C VAL A 92 -24.38 -5.46 -15.55
N LEU A 93 -23.87 -6.02 -14.46
CA LEU A 93 -22.74 -5.50 -13.71
C LEU A 93 -21.40 -6.04 -14.22
N VAL A 94 -21.36 -7.35 -14.50
CA VAL A 94 -20.20 -8.00 -15.13
C VAL A 94 -20.73 -8.78 -16.32
N PRO A 95 -20.36 -8.45 -17.56
CA PRO A 95 -20.77 -9.24 -18.71
C PRO A 95 -20.06 -10.60 -18.74
N LYS A 96 -20.60 -11.54 -19.50
CA LYS A 96 -19.95 -12.83 -19.73
C LYS A 96 -18.62 -12.61 -20.46
N MET A 97 -17.52 -13.00 -19.83
CA MET A 97 -16.16 -12.91 -20.34
C MET A 97 -15.37 -14.17 -19.94
N PRO A 98 -14.21 -14.46 -20.53
CA PRO A 98 -13.33 -15.50 -20.01
C PRO A 98 -12.93 -15.25 -18.55
N ALA A 99 -12.68 -16.32 -17.80
CA ALA A 99 -12.17 -16.22 -16.43
C ALA A 99 -10.84 -15.43 -16.39
N SER A 100 -10.70 -14.54 -15.42
CA SER A 100 -9.48 -13.75 -15.23
C SER A 100 -8.52 -14.47 -14.30
N LEU A 101 -7.41 -14.96 -14.83
CA LEU A 101 -6.34 -15.56 -14.02
C LEU A 101 -5.71 -14.56 -13.04
N PRO A 102 -5.40 -13.30 -13.43
CA PRO A 102 -4.91 -12.29 -12.48
C PRO A 102 -5.89 -12.00 -11.34
N ILE A 103 -7.19 -11.88 -11.63
CA ILE A 103 -8.20 -11.66 -10.57
C ILE A 103 -8.34 -12.89 -9.67
N ALA A 104 -8.30 -14.09 -10.25
CA ALA A 104 -8.27 -15.33 -9.48
C ALA A 104 -7.02 -15.39 -8.58
N ALA A 105 -5.83 -15.08 -9.10
CA ALA A 105 -4.58 -15.05 -8.33
C ALA A 105 -4.60 -14.04 -7.18
N LEU A 106 -5.34 -12.93 -7.34
CA LEU A 106 -5.48 -11.89 -6.33
C LEU A 106 -6.36 -12.31 -5.15
N ILE A 107 -7.41 -13.13 -5.39
CA ILE A 107 -8.49 -13.35 -4.43
C ILE A 107 -8.62 -14.82 -3.98
N MET A 108 -8.26 -15.77 -4.83
CA MET A 108 -8.42 -17.20 -4.54
C MET A 108 -7.24 -17.73 -3.73
N PRO A 109 -7.48 -18.54 -2.68
CA PRO A 109 -6.44 -19.15 -1.87
C PRO A 109 -5.52 -20.04 -2.70
N ARG A 110 -4.23 -20.06 -2.37
CA ARG A 110 -3.21 -20.88 -3.03
C ARG A 110 -2.37 -21.63 -2.00
N LEU A 111 -1.96 -22.86 -2.32
CA LEU A 111 -1.14 -23.68 -1.43
C LEU A 111 0.21 -23.00 -1.11
N GLU A 112 0.77 -22.29 -2.09
CA GLU A 112 2.04 -21.59 -2.01
C GLU A 112 2.07 -20.48 -0.95
N GLU A 113 0.91 -20.00 -0.47
CA GLU A 113 0.81 -18.98 0.56
C GLU A 113 1.40 -19.41 1.92
N THR A 114 1.52 -20.69 2.16
CA THR A 114 2.05 -21.27 3.39
C THR A 114 3.34 -22.05 3.17
N ALA A 115 3.84 -22.12 1.94
CA ALA A 115 5.07 -22.86 1.61
C ALA A 115 6.32 -22.18 2.17
N ASP A 116 6.35 -20.85 2.20
CA ASP A 116 7.43 -20.07 2.80
C ASP A 116 6.83 -18.97 3.69
N MET A 117 7.00 -19.14 4.99
CA MET A 117 6.51 -18.23 6.03
C MET A 117 7.57 -17.22 6.50
N ALA A 118 8.72 -17.12 5.81
CA ALA A 118 9.71 -16.09 6.09
C ALA A 118 9.14 -14.69 5.86
N GLY A 119 9.76 -13.71 6.51
CA GLY A 119 9.35 -12.30 6.52
C GLY A 119 9.10 -11.79 7.93
N ALA A 120 8.79 -10.51 8.05
CA ALA A 120 8.50 -9.86 9.33
C ALA A 120 6.99 -9.63 9.49
N LYS A 121 6.47 -9.66 10.73
CA LYS A 121 5.05 -9.34 10.99
C LYS A 121 4.70 -7.90 10.63
N ASP A 122 5.62 -6.97 10.86
CA ASP A 122 5.49 -5.55 10.49
C ASP A 122 6.81 -5.00 9.93
N PRO A 123 7.17 -5.32 8.67
CA PRO A 123 8.43 -4.88 8.05
C PRO A 123 8.53 -3.37 7.86
N SER A 124 7.43 -2.65 8.05
CA SER A 124 7.37 -1.17 7.96
C SER A 124 7.34 -0.50 9.32
N ASN A 125 7.42 -1.27 10.41
CA ASN A 125 7.36 -0.81 11.79
C ASN A 125 6.22 0.22 12.02
N GLN A 126 5.02 -0.07 11.50
CA GLN A 126 3.89 0.86 11.54
C GLN A 126 3.39 1.08 12.97
N MET A 127 3.49 0.02 13.80
CA MET A 127 3.00 0.09 15.18
C MET A 127 3.80 1.07 16.04
N LYS A 128 5.06 1.38 15.68
CA LYS A 128 5.87 2.45 16.28
C LYS A 128 5.20 3.84 16.20
N TYR A 129 4.41 4.05 15.14
CA TYR A 129 3.72 5.31 14.87
C TYR A 129 2.27 5.32 15.36
N THR A 130 1.87 4.38 16.21
CA THR A 130 0.57 4.45 16.87
C THR A 130 0.56 5.68 17.79
N ALA A 131 -0.53 6.44 17.73
CA ALA A 131 -0.70 7.57 18.65
C ALA A 131 -0.54 7.11 20.11
N SER A 132 0.16 7.91 20.89
CA SER A 132 0.84 7.57 22.15
C SER A 132 -0.03 7.06 23.31
N ASP A 133 -1.35 7.04 23.15
CA ASP A 133 -2.26 6.49 24.15
C ASP A 133 -2.61 5.03 23.83
N ASP A 134 -2.52 4.14 24.79
CA ASP A 134 -2.95 2.73 24.68
C ASP A 134 -4.36 2.58 24.09
N GLU A 135 -5.20 3.59 24.28
CA GLU A 135 -6.56 3.66 23.74
C GLU A 135 -6.61 3.66 22.20
N PHE A 136 -5.60 4.22 21.54
CA PHE A 136 -5.52 4.33 20.08
C PHE A 136 -4.62 3.27 19.43
N TYR A 137 -4.04 2.38 20.22
CA TYR A 137 -3.14 1.36 19.71
C TYR A 137 -3.79 0.55 18.57
N GLY A 138 -3.17 0.61 17.38
CA GLY A 138 -3.67 -0.05 16.19
C GLY A 138 -4.88 0.59 15.52
N LYS A 139 -5.42 1.72 16.03
CA LYS A 139 -6.61 2.39 15.47
C LYS A 139 -6.29 3.70 14.76
N LEU A 140 -5.24 4.38 15.21
CA LEU A 140 -4.78 5.67 14.69
C LEU A 140 -3.27 5.65 14.55
N LEU A 141 -2.77 5.89 13.34
CA LEU A 141 -1.35 6.00 13.06
C LEU A 141 -1.01 7.44 12.69
N HIS A 142 0.01 8.01 13.33
CA HIS A 142 0.52 9.35 13.07
C HIS A 142 2.01 9.28 12.74
N LYS A 143 2.31 8.83 11.50
CA LYS A 143 3.68 8.63 11.01
C LYS A 143 4.28 9.90 10.42
N TYR A 144 3.47 10.69 9.74
CA TYR A 144 3.87 11.94 9.09
C TYR A 144 3.17 13.08 9.80
N ASP A 145 3.90 14.13 10.12
CA ASP A 145 3.40 15.22 10.96
C ASP A 145 2.03 15.75 10.51
N GLU A 146 1.86 15.98 9.21
CA GLU A 146 0.65 16.59 8.64
C GLU A 146 -0.47 15.60 8.32
N ILE A 147 -0.27 14.28 8.50
CA ILE A 147 -1.24 13.24 8.14
C ILE A 147 -1.46 12.24 9.25
N VAL A 148 -2.72 12.02 9.59
CA VAL A 148 -3.13 10.90 10.42
C VAL A 148 -3.88 9.85 9.59
N LEU A 149 -3.66 8.57 9.89
CA LEU A 149 -4.40 7.46 9.34
C LEU A 149 -5.32 6.89 10.40
N GLY A 150 -6.63 6.97 10.17
CA GLY A 150 -7.66 6.39 11.04
C GLY A 150 -8.23 5.11 10.44
N TYR A 151 -8.28 4.04 11.23
CA TYR A 151 -9.00 2.82 10.84
C TYR A 151 -10.49 2.97 11.09
N ALA A 152 -11.26 3.20 10.01
CA ALA A 152 -12.70 3.42 10.09
C ALA A 152 -13.51 2.13 10.05
N SER A 153 -13.02 1.09 9.38
CA SER A 153 -13.71 -0.19 9.21
C SER A 153 -12.76 -1.37 9.44
N PRO A 154 -13.19 -2.44 10.14
CA PRO A 154 -12.41 -3.67 10.28
C PRO A 154 -12.60 -4.66 9.13
N THR A 155 -13.45 -4.36 8.13
CA THR A 155 -13.83 -5.30 7.08
C THR A 155 -13.67 -4.73 5.67
N CYS A 156 -13.56 -5.63 4.67
CA CYS A 156 -13.65 -5.34 3.24
C CYS A 156 -14.80 -6.14 2.62
N SER A 157 -15.25 -5.80 1.41
CA SER A 157 -16.23 -6.63 0.68
C SER A 157 -15.64 -7.93 0.13
N ALA A 158 -14.33 -7.96 -0.11
CA ALA A 158 -13.56 -9.16 -0.45
C ALA A 158 -12.17 -9.09 0.18
N HIS A 159 -11.43 -10.22 0.24
CA HIS A 159 -10.15 -10.32 0.92
C HIS A 159 -9.03 -10.55 -0.09
N CYS A 160 -8.26 -9.51 -0.43
CA CYS A 160 -7.04 -9.66 -1.22
C CYS A 160 -6.05 -10.57 -0.50
N ARG A 161 -5.61 -11.67 -1.13
CA ARG A 161 -4.71 -12.64 -0.50
C ARG A 161 -3.35 -12.07 -0.11
N TYR A 162 -2.91 -10.98 -0.75
CA TYR A 162 -1.69 -10.23 -0.46
C TYR A 162 -1.90 -9.09 0.56
N CYS A 163 -3.00 -9.08 1.30
CA CYS A 163 -3.31 -7.99 2.23
C CYS A 163 -2.24 -7.88 3.33
N TYR A 164 -1.60 -6.73 3.44
CA TYR A 164 -0.58 -6.48 4.46
C TYR A 164 -1.14 -6.29 5.88
N ARG A 165 -2.46 -6.26 6.00
CA ARG A 165 -3.19 -6.14 7.28
C ARG A 165 -3.84 -7.46 7.68
N LEU A 166 -3.10 -8.57 7.57
CA LEU A 166 -3.59 -9.90 7.94
C LEU A 166 -4.16 -9.93 9.37
N ASP A 167 -3.54 -9.21 10.28
CA ASP A 167 -3.96 -9.15 11.69
C ASP A 167 -5.38 -8.61 11.89
N LEU A 168 -5.87 -7.73 10.98
CA LEU A 168 -7.24 -7.22 11.06
C LEU A 168 -8.29 -8.30 10.79
N PHE A 169 -7.93 -9.32 10.00
CA PHE A 169 -8.85 -10.39 9.60
C PHE A 169 -8.71 -11.66 10.44
N ASN A 170 -7.60 -11.80 11.18
CA ASN A 170 -7.28 -13.01 11.95
C ASN A 170 -7.50 -12.88 13.44
N LYS A 171 -7.56 -11.66 13.98
CA LYS A 171 -7.87 -11.42 15.38
C LYS A 171 -9.36 -11.12 15.54
N ASP A 172 -9.94 -11.70 16.58
CA ASP A 172 -11.31 -11.39 17.03
C ASP A 172 -11.31 -10.01 17.71
N THR A 173 -10.88 -9.01 16.95
CA THR A 173 -10.64 -7.65 17.43
C THR A 173 -11.90 -6.79 17.29
N GLY A 174 -13.07 -7.27 17.68
CA GLY A 174 -14.37 -6.58 17.58
C GLY A 174 -14.43 -5.08 17.97
N LYS A 175 -13.26 -4.41 18.08
CA LYS A 175 -13.08 -3.00 18.43
C LYS A 175 -11.95 -2.31 17.67
N THR A 176 -11.68 -2.66 16.43
CA THR A 176 -10.50 -2.17 15.69
C THR A 176 -10.65 -0.82 14.99
N GLY A 177 -11.84 -0.25 14.92
CA GLY A 177 -12.06 1.08 14.35
C GLY A 177 -11.86 2.20 15.38
N ILE A 178 -11.27 3.34 14.94
CA ILE A 178 -11.34 4.59 15.70
C ILE A 178 -12.76 5.15 15.59
N ARG A 179 -13.28 5.74 16.68
CA ARG A 179 -14.56 6.46 16.58
C ARG A 179 -14.37 7.83 15.93
N PRO A 180 -15.36 8.36 15.19
CA PRO A 180 -15.27 9.69 14.59
C PRO A 180 -14.90 10.79 15.59
N GLU A 181 -15.47 10.75 16.80
CA GLU A 181 -15.18 11.71 17.85
C GLU A 181 -13.73 11.62 18.36
N GLU A 182 -13.19 10.40 18.47
CA GLU A 182 -11.79 10.17 18.87
C GLU A 182 -10.82 10.73 17.84
N LEU A 183 -11.11 10.52 16.56
CA LEU A 183 -10.32 11.04 15.45
C LEU A 183 -10.28 12.58 15.47
N ARG A 184 -11.44 13.24 15.58
CA ARG A 184 -11.57 14.70 15.68
C ARG A 184 -10.80 15.24 16.88
N ASP A 185 -11.06 14.69 18.07
CA ASP A 185 -10.49 15.19 19.32
C ASP A 185 -8.97 15.02 19.36
N TYR A 186 -8.45 13.92 18.78
CA TYR A 186 -7.02 13.73 18.62
C TYR A 186 -6.38 14.83 17.75
N ILE A 187 -6.96 15.12 16.58
CA ILE A 187 -6.43 16.13 15.65
C ILE A 187 -6.44 17.51 16.28
N LEU A 188 -7.59 17.89 16.87
CA LEU A 188 -7.72 19.20 17.52
C LEU A 188 -6.73 19.34 18.68
N GLY A 189 -6.59 18.31 19.52
CA GLY A 189 -5.66 18.32 20.66
C GLY A 189 -4.20 18.38 20.24
N TYR A 190 -3.81 17.64 19.19
CA TYR A 190 -2.44 17.69 18.64
C TYR A 190 -2.13 19.08 18.07
N ASN A 191 -3.01 19.62 17.22
CA ASN A 191 -2.80 20.92 16.59
C ASN A 191 -2.75 22.05 17.63
N GLN A 192 -3.63 22.03 18.62
CA GLN A 192 -3.63 23.00 19.72
C GLN A 192 -2.32 22.94 20.54
N LYS A 193 -1.87 21.74 20.91
CA LYS A 193 -0.61 21.57 21.65
C LYS A 193 0.58 22.07 20.83
N LEU A 194 0.62 21.76 19.54
CA LEU A 194 1.68 22.21 18.64
C LEU A 194 1.70 23.73 18.51
N GLU A 195 0.55 24.39 18.38
CA GLU A 195 0.43 25.86 18.34
C GLU A 195 0.93 26.48 19.64
N GLN A 196 0.53 25.97 20.79
CA GLN A 196 1.00 26.42 22.12
C GLN A 196 2.52 26.32 22.28
N ASN A 197 3.13 25.32 21.64
CA ASN A 197 4.57 25.10 21.68
C ASN A 197 5.32 25.83 20.52
N GLY A 198 4.71 26.77 19.84
CA GLY A 198 5.34 27.54 18.76
C GLY A 198 5.74 26.70 17.54
N GLY A 199 4.98 25.64 17.22
CA GLY A 199 5.24 24.76 16.09
C GLY A 199 6.35 23.75 16.31
N LYS A 200 6.69 23.43 17.57
CA LYS A 200 7.76 22.50 17.93
C LYS A 200 7.24 21.37 18.82
N ASP A 201 7.89 20.21 18.73
CA ASP A 201 7.67 19.11 19.67
C ASP A 201 8.36 19.35 21.03
N GLU A 202 8.27 18.38 21.92
CA GLU A 202 8.90 18.42 23.26
C GLU A 202 10.43 18.42 23.22
N HIS A 203 11.04 18.03 22.09
CA HIS A 203 12.48 18.04 21.86
C HIS A 203 12.96 19.31 21.13
N GLY A 204 12.03 20.23 20.80
CA GLY A 204 12.33 21.48 20.10
C GLY A 204 12.42 21.35 18.57
N HIS A 205 12.12 20.19 18.00
CA HIS A 205 12.11 19.99 16.56
C HIS A 205 10.84 20.59 15.96
N LYS A 206 10.99 21.24 14.81
CA LYS A 206 9.86 21.79 14.04
C LYS A 206 8.94 20.65 13.60
N ARG A 207 7.63 20.85 13.81
CA ARG A 207 6.55 19.93 13.36
C ARG A 207 5.49 20.69 12.59
N TRP A 208 4.70 19.93 11.84
CA TRP A 208 3.59 20.48 11.05
C TRP A 208 2.25 20.08 11.70
N PRO A 209 1.25 20.98 11.68
CA PRO A 209 -0.10 20.62 12.12
C PRO A 209 -0.70 19.54 11.21
N VAL A 210 -1.55 18.70 11.77
CA VAL A 210 -2.36 17.76 10.97
C VAL A 210 -3.31 18.54 10.09
N ARG A 211 -3.21 18.33 8.79
CA ARG A 211 -4.03 18.94 7.73
C ARG A 211 -4.73 17.92 6.86
N GLU A 212 -4.33 16.65 6.98
CA GLU A 212 -4.82 15.58 6.14
C GLU A 212 -5.22 14.37 7.00
N VAL A 213 -6.36 13.78 6.68
CA VAL A 213 -6.81 12.50 7.26
C VAL A 213 -6.87 11.46 6.16
N LEU A 214 -6.29 10.29 6.39
CA LEU A 214 -6.50 9.10 5.58
C LEU A 214 -7.41 8.13 6.33
N LEU A 215 -8.66 8.02 5.90
CA LEU A 215 -9.55 6.95 6.34
C LEU A 215 -9.17 5.64 5.64
N SER A 216 -9.02 4.59 6.42
CA SER A 216 -8.58 3.28 5.97
C SER A 216 -9.12 2.18 6.92
N GLY A 217 -8.39 1.07 7.08
CA GLY A 217 -8.80 -0.07 7.91
C GLY A 217 -8.80 -1.33 7.07
N GLY A 218 -9.92 -2.07 7.06
CA GLY A 218 -10.30 -2.91 5.96
C GLY A 218 -10.59 -1.99 4.76
N ASP A 219 -11.84 -1.67 4.53
CA ASP A 219 -12.21 -0.69 3.51
C ASP A 219 -13.30 0.26 4.07
N PRO A 220 -13.07 1.59 4.09
CA PRO A 220 -14.05 2.54 4.60
C PRO A 220 -15.36 2.57 3.81
N LEU A 221 -15.32 2.31 2.49
CA LEU A 221 -16.51 2.38 1.66
C LEU A 221 -17.47 1.19 1.85
N VAL A 222 -17.12 0.18 2.67
CA VAL A 222 -18.10 -0.84 3.10
C VAL A 222 -19.06 -0.31 4.14
N LEU A 223 -18.73 0.82 4.78
CA LEU A 223 -19.60 1.45 5.76
C LEU A 223 -20.87 2.01 5.10
N PRO A 224 -22.03 1.97 5.79
CA PRO A 224 -23.21 2.72 5.37
C PRO A 224 -22.92 4.22 5.27
N ASN A 225 -23.61 4.93 4.37
CA ASN A 225 -23.41 6.36 4.17
C ASN A 225 -23.45 7.18 5.47
N PHE A 226 -24.39 6.88 6.37
CA PHE A 226 -24.48 7.54 7.67
C PHE A 226 -23.21 7.36 8.53
N ALA A 227 -22.66 6.14 8.57
CA ALA A 227 -21.45 5.89 9.36
C ALA A 227 -20.23 6.59 8.74
N LEU A 228 -20.11 6.56 7.41
CA LEU A 228 -19.03 7.25 6.69
C LEU A 228 -19.15 8.78 6.82
N TYR A 229 -20.38 9.33 6.72
CA TYR A 229 -20.66 10.75 6.93
C TYR A 229 -20.11 11.25 8.28
N ARG A 230 -20.28 10.49 9.36
CA ARG A 230 -19.76 10.87 10.68
C ARG A 230 -18.23 11.02 10.72
N TYR A 231 -17.48 10.20 9.97
CA TYR A 231 -16.03 10.39 9.82
C TYR A 231 -15.69 11.62 9.01
N MET A 232 -16.42 11.86 7.92
CA MET A 232 -16.25 13.05 7.08
C MET A 232 -16.57 14.33 7.86
N GLU A 233 -17.65 14.30 8.65
CA GLU A 233 -18.04 15.39 9.56
C GLU A 233 -16.99 15.65 10.65
N ALA A 234 -16.43 14.58 11.25
CA ALA A 234 -15.36 14.69 12.25
C ALA A 234 -14.10 15.34 11.66
N ALA A 235 -13.74 14.97 10.42
CA ALA A 235 -12.65 15.57 9.68
C ALA A 235 -12.89 17.05 9.38
N GLY A 236 -14.09 17.41 8.91
CA GLY A 236 -14.48 18.82 8.66
C GLY A 236 -14.47 19.67 9.93
N GLN A 237 -14.98 19.15 11.05
CA GLN A 237 -14.92 19.81 12.36
C GLN A 237 -13.50 19.98 12.89
N ALA A 238 -12.58 19.07 12.53
CA ALA A 238 -11.16 19.17 12.85
C ALA A 238 -10.41 20.17 11.96
N LYS A 239 -11.11 20.81 11.00
CA LYS A 239 -10.58 21.84 10.07
C LYS A 239 -9.39 21.34 9.24
N ILE A 240 -9.44 20.09 8.76
CA ILE A 240 -8.43 19.56 7.86
C ILE A 240 -8.66 20.05 6.44
N ASP A 241 -7.58 20.17 5.66
CA ASP A 241 -7.62 20.61 4.27
C ASP A 241 -8.02 19.48 3.31
N ILE A 242 -7.57 18.24 3.58
CA ILE A 242 -7.73 17.10 2.68
C ILE A 242 -8.23 15.87 3.45
N LEU A 243 -9.37 15.35 3.02
CA LEU A 243 -9.85 14.04 3.46
C LEU A 243 -9.53 13.00 2.38
N ARG A 244 -8.69 12.02 2.73
CA ARG A 244 -8.42 10.87 1.85
C ARG A 244 -9.21 9.65 2.32
N ILE A 245 -9.78 8.93 1.35
CA ILE A 245 -10.48 7.67 1.58
C ILE A 245 -9.77 6.59 0.76
N GLY A 246 -9.05 5.69 1.44
CA GLY A 246 -8.38 4.56 0.79
C GLY A 246 -9.33 3.40 0.60
N SER A 247 -9.66 3.03 -0.65
CA SER A 247 -10.68 2.04 -0.93
C SER A 247 -10.38 1.21 -2.18
N LYS A 248 -10.72 -0.08 -2.12
CA LYS A 248 -10.78 -0.98 -3.27
C LYS A 248 -12.22 -1.20 -3.77
N GLU A 249 -13.22 -0.60 -3.14
CA GLU A 249 -14.63 -0.81 -3.52
C GLU A 249 -14.95 -0.36 -4.97
N LEU A 250 -14.22 0.63 -5.53
CA LEU A 250 -14.38 0.99 -6.94
C LEU A 250 -14.01 -0.17 -7.89
N ALA A 251 -13.09 -1.05 -7.48
CA ALA A 251 -12.76 -2.27 -8.21
C ALA A 251 -13.58 -3.47 -7.74
N PHE A 252 -13.79 -3.61 -6.42
CA PHE A 252 -14.51 -4.73 -5.83
C PHE A 252 -16.00 -4.68 -6.11
N ARG A 253 -16.59 -3.47 -6.11
CA ARG A 253 -18.03 -3.28 -6.16
C ARG A 253 -18.36 -1.85 -6.61
N PRO A 254 -18.13 -1.53 -7.89
CA PRO A 254 -18.32 -0.18 -8.42
C PRO A 254 -19.73 0.37 -8.18
N GLU A 255 -20.76 -0.48 -8.13
CA GLU A 255 -22.14 -0.10 -7.81
C GLU A 255 -22.34 0.49 -6.41
N ARG A 256 -21.32 0.39 -5.52
CA ARG A 256 -21.30 1.09 -4.22
C ARG A 256 -21.33 2.61 -4.38
N ILE A 257 -20.84 3.10 -5.51
CA ILE A 257 -20.86 4.53 -5.85
C ILE A 257 -22.20 4.84 -6.52
N ASP A 258 -23.24 4.89 -5.70
CA ASP A 258 -24.60 5.21 -6.09
C ASP A 258 -24.96 6.68 -5.86
N ASP A 259 -26.13 7.11 -6.34
CA ASP A 259 -26.59 8.49 -6.18
C ASP A 259 -26.67 8.91 -4.70
N ALA A 260 -27.07 7.99 -3.81
CA ALA A 260 -27.11 8.30 -2.37
C ALA A 260 -25.73 8.56 -1.78
N PHE A 261 -24.69 7.88 -2.28
CA PHE A 261 -23.32 8.17 -1.88
C PHE A 261 -22.83 9.52 -2.44
N ILE A 262 -23.13 9.81 -3.70
CA ILE A 262 -22.82 11.12 -4.33
C ILE A 262 -23.48 12.27 -3.55
N GLU A 263 -24.76 12.16 -3.24
CA GLU A 263 -25.48 13.15 -2.43
C GLU A 263 -24.90 13.28 -1.00
N THR A 264 -24.43 12.16 -0.43
CA THR A 264 -23.73 12.23 0.88
C THR A 264 -22.43 13.04 0.79
N LEU A 265 -21.66 12.91 -0.30
CA LEU A 265 -20.45 13.70 -0.51
C LEU A 265 -20.77 15.21 -0.71
N LYS A 266 -21.80 15.52 -1.48
CA LYS A 266 -22.27 16.91 -1.67
C LYS A 266 -22.70 17.54 -0.33
N LEU A 267 -23.45 16.81 0.48
CA LEU A 267 -23.87 17.24 1.81
C LEU A 267 -22.67 17.57 2.73
N VAL A 268 -21.60 16.78 2.65
CA VAL A 268 -20.36 17.07 3.39
C VAL A 268 -19.70 18.34 2.85
N HIS A 269 -19.61 18.51 1.54
CA HIS A 269 -18.99 19.67 0.92
C HIS A 269 -19.76 20.97 1.24
N GLU A 270 -21.08 20.96 1.22
CA GLU A 270 -21.92 22.10 1.62
C GLU A 270 -21.60 22.58 3.04
N ARG A 271 -21.36 21.63 3.97
CA ARG A 271 -21.05 21.96 5.38
C ARG A 271 -19.58 22.34 5.60
N TYR A 272 -18.68 21.77 4.82
CA TYR A 272 -17.22 21.91 4.96
C TYR A 272 -16.55 22.21 3.60
N PRO A 273 -16.87 23.37 2.98
CA PRO A 273 -16.41 23.68 1.61
C PRO A 273 -14.90 23.87 1.48
N HIS A 274 -14.20 24.03 2.61
CA HIS A 274 -12.73 24.12 2.64
C HIS A 274 -12.04 22.76 2.47
N MET A 275 -12.78 21.65 2.65
CA MET A 275 -12.20 20.30 2.67
C MET A 275 -12.30 19.65 1.29
N HIS A 276 -11.15 19.39 0.68
CA HIS A 276 -11.05 18.59 -0.54
C HIS A 276 -11.14 17.10 -0.22
N VAL A 277 -11.90 16.34 -1.02
CA VAL A 277 -11.98 14.88 -0.88
C VAL A 277 -11.10 14.21 -1.94
N ASN A 278 -10.23 13.29 -1.51
CA ASN A 278 -9.41 12.49 -2.40
C ASN A 278 -9.69 11.00 -2.16
N ILE A 279 -10.27 10.31 -3.14
CA ILE A 279 -10.42 8.86 -3.06
C ILE A 279 -9.19 8.20 -3.66
N VAL A 280 -8.48 7.46 -2.81
CA VAL A 280 -7.32 6.66 -3.21
C VAL A 280 -7.80 5.27 -3.57
N THR A 281 -7.95 5.06 -4.88
CA THR A 281 -8.40 3.79 -5.44
C THR A 281 -7.31 2.74 -5.39
N HIS A 282 -7.70 1.47 -5.47
CA HIS A 282 -6.79 0.34 -5.46
C HIS A 282 -7.10 -0.61 -6.64
N TYR A 283 -7.08 -0.07 -7.86
CA TYR A 283 -7.07 -0.90 -9.06
C TYR A 283 -5.72 -1.58 -9.19
N THR A 284 -5.74 -2.90 -9.34
CA THR A 284 -4.52 -3.73 -9.35
C THR A 284 -4.22 -4.29 -10.73
N HIS A 285 -5.26 -4.62 -11.50
CA HIS A 285 -5.14 -5.18 -12.84
C HIS A 285 -6.19 -4.59 -13.79
N PRO A 286 -5.90 -4.45 -15.10
CA PRO A 286 -6.88 -3.94 -16.08
C PRO A 286 -8.18 -4.75 -16.15
N ASP A 287 -8.15 -6.06 -15.89
CA ASP A 287 -9.33 -6.92 -15.87
C ASP A 287 -10.40 -6.52 -14.85
N GLU A 288 -10.07 -5.65 -13.91
CA GLU A 288 -11.01 -5.12 -12.94
C GLU A 288 -12.03 -4.15 -13.55
N PHE A 289 -11.72 -3.60 -14.74
CA PHE A 289 -12.58 -2.58 -15.36
C PHE A 289 -12.62 -2.59 -16.90
N LEU A 290 -11.78 -3.40 -17.57
CA LEU A 290 -11.80 -3.50 -19.04
C LEU A 290 -12.62 -4.68 -19.51
N LEU A 291 -13.28 -4.50 -20.67
CA LEU A 291 -13.99 -5.56 -21.37
C LEU A 291 -13.01 -6.44 -22.17
N ARG A 292 -13.24 -7.74 -22.15
CA ARG A 292 -12.46 -8.74 -22.90
C ARG A 292 -13.38 -9.55 -23.84
N ASP A 293 -12.84 -9.93 -24.99
CA ASP A 293 -13.49 -10.81 -25.95
C ASP A 293 -13.38 -12.30 -25.54
N GLU A 294 -13.94 -13.18 -26.33
CA GLU A 294 -13.90 -14.65 -26.11
C GLU A 294 -12.48 -15.23 -26.14
N ASN A 295 -11.54 -14.55 -26.80
CA ASN A 295 -10.13 -14.92 -26.88
C ASN A 295 -9.29 -14.29 -25.75
N ASN A 296 -9.94 -13.64 -24.79
CA ASN A 296 -9.31 -12.95 -23.66
C ASN A 296 -8.50 -11.69 -24.05
N ASN A 297 -8.73 -11.10 -25.22
CA ASN A 297 -8.13 -9.83 -25.61
C ASN A 297 -8.98 -8.66 -25.14
N TYR A 298 -8.36 -7.56 -24.74
CA TYR A 298 -9.09 -6.33 -24.44
C TYR A 298 -9.78 -5.77 -25.68
N ILE A 299 -11.08 -5.49 -25.56
CA ILE A 299 -11.88 -4.94 -26.65
C ILE A 299 -11.49 -3.48 -26.87
N LYS A 300 -11.04 -3.15 -28.08
CA LYS A 300 -10.67 -1.78 -28.45
C LYS A 300 -11.87 -0.83 -28.42
N ASN A 301 -11.63 0.41 -28.02
CA ASN A 301 -12.62 1.47 -28.10
C ASN A 301 -12.80 1.90 -29.57
N GLU A 302 -14.01 1.76 -30.11
CA GLU A 302 -14.33 2.11 -31.51
C GLU A 302 -14.32 3.61 -31.74
N ASN A 303 -14.61 4.39 -30.70
CA ASN A 303 -14.77 5.85 -30.78
C ASN A 303 -13.52 6.63 -30.34
N GLY A 304 -12.36 5.96 -30.21
CA GLY A 304 -11.12 6.62 -29.78
C GLY A 304 -10.03 5.64 -29.36
N PRO A 305 -8.92 6.15 -28.84
CA PRO A 305 -7.79 5.33 -28.40
C PRO A 305 -8.16 4.49 -27.16
N GLY A 306 -7.38 3.39 -26.96
CA GLY A 306 -7.48 2.51 -25.79
C GLY A 306 -8.58 1.47 -25.89
N TYR A 307 -9.09 1.05 -24.73
CA TYR A 307 -10.00 -0.10 -24.62
C TYR A 307 -11.38 0.30 -24.07
N LYS A 308 -12.37 -0.58 -24.25
CA LYS A 308 -13.72 -0.40 -23.68
C LYS A 308 -13.71 -0.71 -22.20
N TRP A 309 -14.34 0.15 -21.41
CA TRP A 309 -14.52 -0.03 -19.96
C TRP A 309 -15.84 -0.76 -19.67
N MET A 310 -15.89 -1.51 -18.56
CA MET A 310 -17.14 -1.98 -18.01
C MET A 310 -18.00 -0.80 -17.54
N SER A 311 -19.29 -0.83 -17.88
CA SER A 311 -20.22 0.26 -17.59
C SER A 311 -20.27 0.66 -16.11
N PRO A 312 -20.37 -0.27 -15.14
CA PRO A 312 -20.41 0.09 -13.72
C PRO A 312 -19.14 0.82 -13.24
N SER A 313 -17.95 0.35 -13.65
CA SER A 313 -16.69 0.99 -13.30
C SER A 313 -16.58 2.40 -13.88
N TYR A 314 -16.99 2.58 -15.14
CA TYR A 314 -17.01 3.91 -15.76
C TYR A 314 -18.00 4.85 -15.07
N LYS A 315 -19.24 4.40 -14.83
CA LYS A 315 -20.27 5.19 -14.13
C LYS A 315 -19.78 5.64 -12.76
N ALA A 316 -19.22 4.73 -11.96
CA ALA A 316 -18.72 5.02 -10.62
C ALA A 316 -17.62 6.12 -10.64
N VAL A 317 -16.63 5.96 -11.52
CA VAL A 317 -15.54 6.95 -11.64
C VAL A 317 -16.07 8.28 -12.15
N LYS A 318 -16.92 8.26 -13.17
CA LYS A 318 -17.48 9.48 -13.77
C LYS A 318 -18.32 10.27 -12.77
N SER A 319 -19.22 9.62 -12.03
CA SER A 319 -20.05 10.29 -11.01
C SER A 319 -19.23 10.96 -9.91
N LEU A 320 -18.09 10.38 -9.54
CA LEU A 320 -17.17 10.98 -8.58
C LEU A 320 -16.43 12.19 -9.19
N LEU A 321 -15.96 12.09 -10.42
CA LEU A 321 -15.21 13.16 -11.09
C LEU A 321 -16.08 14.34 -11.52
N ASP A 322 -17.40 14.18 -11.54
CA ASP A 322 -18.35 15.29 -11.75
C ASP A 322 -18.48 16.18 -10.50
N LEU A 323 -17.83 15.80 -9.37
CA LEU A 323 -17.73 16.62 -8.17
C LEU A 323 -16.42 17.42 -8.21
N ASP A 324 -16.50 18.75 -8.30
CA ASP A 324 -15.36 19.67 -8.43
C ASP A 324 -14.42 19.71 -7.21
N PHE A 325 -14.92 19.29 -6.04
CA PHE A 325 -14.19 19.19 -4.78
C PHE A 325 -13.56 17.81 -4.56
N LEU A 326 -13.58 16.91 -5.58
CA LEU A 326 -13.09 15.54 -5.44
C LEU A 326 -12.04 15.20 -6.49
N SER A 327 -11.06 14.41 -6.09
CA SER A 327 -10.03 13.82 -6.97
C SER A 327 -9.86 12.32 -6.75
N LEU A 328 -9.40 11.63 -7.80
CA LEU A 328 -9.13 10.20 -7.77
C LEU A 328 -7.65 9.91 -8.05
N GLU A 329 -7.01 9.11 -7.19
CA GLU A 329 -5.65 8.63 -7.36
C GLU A 329 -5.59 7.11 -7.17
N ASN A 330 -4.74 6.42 -7.93
CA ASN A 330 -4.54 4.97 -7.77
C ASN A 330 -3.21 4.65 -7.11
N GLN A 331 -3.26 3.73 -6.14
CA GLN A 331 -2.08 3.15 -5.49
C GLN A 331 -2.28 1.65 -5.34
N THR A 332 -1.35 0.86 -5.86
CA THR A 332 -1.42 -0.61 -5.76
C THR A 332 -0.02 -1.20 -5.58
N PRO A 333 0.13 -2.33 -4.89
CA PRO A 333 1.40 -3.05 -4.90
C PRO A 333 1.60 -3.82 -6.21
N MET A 334 2.86 -4.08 -6.54
CA MET A 334 3.24 -5.06 -7.54
C MET A 334 3.14 -6.46 -6.92
N ILE A 335 2.39 -7.35 -7.54
CA ILE A 335 2.03 -8.66 -7.01
C ILE A 335 2.30 -9.73 -8.06
N SER A 336 3.04 -10.75 -7.67
CA SER A 336 3.36 -11.89 -8.53
C SER A 336 2.10 -12.61 -9.01
N HIS A 337 2.06 -12.95 -10.30
CA HIS A 337 0.94 -13.54 -11.03
C HIS A 337 -0.32 -12.67 -11.13
N VAL A 338 -0.23 -11.39 -10.75
CA VAL A 338 -1.35 -10.44 -10.88
C VAL A 338 -0.99 -9.33 -11.85
N ASN A 339 0.00 -8.50 -11.49
CA ASN A 339 0.37 -7.32 -12.28
C ASN A 339 1.90 -7.19 -12.47
N ASP A 340 2.61 -8.30 -12.42
CA ASP A 340 4.07 -8.40 -12.54
C ASP A 340 4.54 -8.50 -14.00
N THR A 341 3.84 -7.83 -14.91
CA THR A 341 4.23 -7.71 -16.33
C THR A 341 4.25 -6.26 -16.78
N VAL A 342 5.10 -5.96 -17.75
CA VAL A 342 5.19 -4.63 -18.38
C VAL A 342 3.85 -4.22 -18.99
N GLU A 343 3.20 -5.14 -19.68
CA GLU A 343 1.93 -4.90 -20.37
C GLU A 343 0.80 -4.57 -19.39
N ALA A 344 0.63 -5.38 -18.32
CA ALA A 344 -0.42 -5.16 -17.33
C ALA A 344 -0.29 -3.78 -16.67
N ILE A 345 0.92 -3.38 -16.25
CA ILE A 345 1.17 -2.06 -15.65
C ILE A 345 0.97 -0.93 -16.66
N HIS A 346 1.45 -1.11 -17.92
CA HIS A 346 1.29 -0.10 -18.96
C HIS A 346 -0.19 0.17 -19.25
N ILE A 347 -0.97 -0.89 -19.51
CA ILE A 347 -2.41 -0.77 -19.80
C ILE A 347 -3.15 -0.21 -18.58
N LEU A 348 -2.86 -0.70 -17.38
CA LEU A 348 -3.46 -0.18 -16.14
C LEU A 348 -3.29 1.33 -16.03
N HIS A 349 -2.09 1.83 -16.21
CA HIS A 349 -1.79 3.25 -16.09
C HIS A 349 -2.44 4.10 -17.19
N HIS A 350 -2.34 3.64 -18.44
CA HIS A 350 -2.94 4.31 -19.57
C HIS A 350 -4.47 4.43 -19.41
N GLU A 351 -5.14 3.34 -19.09
CA GLU A 351 -6.60 3.30 -19.02
C GLU A 351 -7.15 3.99 -17.77
N LEU A 352 -6.48 3.88 -16.61
CA LEU A 352 -6.85 4.64 -15.43
C LEU A 352 -6.79 6.15 -15.69
N ARG A 353 -5.72 6.61 -16.37
CA ARG A 353 -5.62 8.04 -16.71
C ARG A 353 -6.69 8.49 -17.68
N ARG A 354 -7.02 7.66 -18.66
CA ARG A 354 -8.15 7.93 -19.59
C ARG A 354 -9.49 8.03 -18.84
N MET A 355 -9.71 7.22 -17.81
CA MET A 355 -10.90 7.31 -16.94
C MET A 355 -10.89 8.56 -16.04
N GLY A 356 -9.77 9.28 -15.92
CA GLY A 356 -9.60 10.40 -15.01
C GLY A 356 -8.97 10.08 -13.67
N VAL A 357 -8.63 8.81 -13.42
CA VAL A 357 -7.92 8.38 -12.21
C VAL A 357 -6.41 8.57 -12.41
N LYS A 358 -5.75 9.29 -11.49
CA LYS A 358 -4.30 9.54 -11.57
C LYS A 358 -3.51 8.35 -11.00
N PRO A 359 -2.70 7.63 -11.78
CA PRO A 359 -1.74 6.69 -11.24
C PRO A 359 -0.71 7.43 -10.37
N LYS A 360 -0.58 7.05 -9.09
CA LYS A 360 0.33 7.75 -8.17
C LYS A 360 1.51 6.90 -7.75
N TYR A 361 1.25 5.66 -7.32
CA TYR A 361 2.27 4.72 -6.87
C TYR A 361 1.98 3.30 -7.34
N ILE A 362 3.04 2.63 -7.80
CA ILE A 362 3.17 1.19 -7.67
C ILE A 362 4.08 0.95 -6.46
N PHE A 363 3.61 0.20 -5.48
CA PHE A 363 4.42 -0.15 -4.32
C PHE A 363 5.11 -1.50 -4.50
N GLN A 364 6.35 -1.60 -4.08
CA GLN A 364 6.96 -2.90 -3.80
C GLN A 364 6.12 -3.63 -2.75
N GLY A 365 5.82 -4.91 -3.00
CA GLY A 365 5.17 -5.77 -2.01
C GLY A 365 5.98 -5.82 -0.72
N ARG A 366 5.31 -5.78 0.44
CA ARG A 366 6.01 -5.82 1.72
C ARG A 366 6.46 -7.25 2.03
N ASP A 367 7.66 -7.39 2.59
CA ASP A 367 8.20 -8.69 3.03
C ASP A 367 7.58 -9.13 4.38
N ILE A 368 6.27 -9.45 4.32
CA ILE A 368 5.48 -9.90 5.46
C ILE A 368 5.52 -11.41 5.54
N GLU A 369 5.50 -11.94 6.76
CA GLU A 369 5.37 -13.38 7.03
C GLU A 369 4.24 -14.01 6.19
N GLY A 370 4.57 -15.03 5.39
CA GLY A 370 3.65 -15.71 4.50
C GLY A 370 3.23 -14.93 3.23
N HIS A 371 3.99 -13.91 2.82
CA HIS A 371 3.72 -13.16 1.57
C HIS A 371 4.64 -13.53 0.40
N LYS A 372 5.56 -14.48 0.57
CA LYS A 372 6.51 -14.88 -0.47
C LYS A 372 5.83 -15.25 -1.79
N ALA A 373 4.69 -15.95 -1.73
CA ALA A 373 3.92 -16.32 -2.92
C ALA A 373 3.41 -15.13 -3.76
N PHE A 374 3.40 -13.92 -3.19
CA PHE A 374 2.93 -12.69 -3.84
C PHE A 374 4.07 -11.72 -4.15
N SER A 375 5.29 -12.06 -3.76
CA SER A 375 6.43 -11.17 -3.82
C SER A 375 7.05 -11.16 -5.22
N VAL A 376 7.51 -9.99 -5.64
CA VAL A 376 8.33 -9.77 -6.83
C VAL A 376 9.66 -9.18 -6.34
N PRO A 377 10.84 -9.66 -6.79
CA PRO A 377 12.11 -9.06 -6.41
C PRO A 377 12.16 -7.56 -6.74
N VAL A 378 12.78 -6.77 -5.86
CA VAL A 378 12.82 -5.29 -5.97
C VAL A 378 13.33 -4.82 -7.32
N GLU A 379 14.45 -5.38 -7.79
CA GLU A 379 15.06 -4.99 -9.06
C GLU A 379 14.21 -5.41 -10.27
N THR A 380 13.57 -6.58 -10.19
CA THR A 380 12.62 -7.04 -11.22
C THR A 380 11.40 -6.12 -11.27
N GLY A 381 10.83 -5.78 -10.12
CA GLY A 381 9.73 -4.83 -10.02
C GLY A 381 10.06 -3.46 -10.58
N TRP A 382 11.27 -2.95 -10.30
CA TRP A 382 11.74 -1.69 -10.86
C TRP A 382 11.86 -1.74 -12.38
N ARG A 383 12.41 -2.85 -12.95
CA ARG A 383 12.53 -3.02 -14.41
C ARG A 383 11.17 -3.10 -15.09
N ILE A 384 10.23 -3.86 -14.52
CA ILE A 384 8.85 -3.94 -15.02
C ILE A 384 8.22 -2.54 -15.03
N HIS A 385 8.25 -1.84 -13.89
CA HIS A 385 7.68 -0.51 -13.77
C HIS A 385 8.32 0.48 -14.76
N THR A 386 9.65 0.56 -14.81
CA THR A 386 10.37 1.50 -15.69
C THR A 386 10.06 1.25 -17.16
N ASN A 387 9.99 -0.02 -17.58
CA ASN A 387 9.63 -0.36 -18.96
C ASN A 387 8.16 -0.08 -19.26
N ALA A 388 7.26 -0.29 -18.29
CA ALA A 388 5.85 0.02 -18.42
C ALA A 388 5.57 1.53 -18.59
N MET A 389 6.44 2.39 -18.02
CA MET A 389 6.30 3.85 -18.16
C MET A 389 6.71 4.37 -19.55
N LYS A 390 7.40 3.57 -20.37
CA LYS A 390 7.79 3.99 -21.72
C LYS A 390 6.55 4.17 -22.59
N GLY A 391 6.50 5.28 -23.32
CA GLY A 391 5.36 5.64 -24.20
C GLY A 391 4.13 6.21 -23.47
N LEU A 392 4.11 6.24 -22.12
CA LEU A 392 3.07 6.93 -21.37
C LEU A 392 3.36 8.43 -21.25
N SER A 393 2.31 9.25 -21.27
CA SER A 393 2.41 10.68 -20.95
C SER A 393 2.80 10.87 -19.48
N ASP A 394 3.34 12.05 -19.12
CA ASP A 394 3.76 12.36 -17.75
C ASP A 394 2.61 12.23 -16.74
N THR A 395 1.40 12.59 -17.15
CA THR A 395 0.21 12.50 -16.29
C THR A 395 -0.24 11.06 -16.03
N SER A 396 0.24 10.09 -16.83
CA SER A 396 -0.06 8.66 -16.71
C SER A 396 1.02 7.89 -15.95
N ARG A 397 2.17 8.52 -15.64
CA ARG A 397 3.27 7.87 -14.94
C ARG A 397 3.06 7.87 -13.43
N SER A 398 3.58 6.83 -12.78
CA SER A 398 3.60 6.71 -11.33
C SER A 398 5.04 6.62 -10.80
N ARG A 399 5.19 6.55 -9.49
CA ARG A 399 6.46 6.21 -8.82
C ARG A 399 6.46 4.77 -8.37
N PHE A 400 7.63 4.15 -8.38
CA PHE A 400 7.84 2.84 -7.77
C PHE A 400 8.55 3.01 -6.43
N ALA A 401 7.91 2.59 -5.33
CA ALA A 401 8.39 2.89 -3.99
C ALA A 401 8.11 1.77 -2.98
N MET A 402 8.92 1.68 -1.94
CA MET A 402 8.67 0.88 -0.75
C MET A 402 8.10 1.74 0.38
N SER A 403 7.16 1.20 1.14
CA SER A 403 6.65 1.85 2.36
C SER A 403 7.37 1.27 3.58
N THR A 404 8.55 1.79 3.90
CA THR A 404 9.43 1.34 5.00
C THR A 404 9.14 2.07 6.30
N GLU A 405 9.85 1.74 7.38
CA GLU A 405 9.77 2.50 8.63
C GLU A 405 10.27 3.94 8.48
N TRP A 406 11.26 4.17 7.60
CA TRP A 406 11.80 5.51 7.31
C TRP A 406 10.92 6.34 6.34
N GLY A 407 9.74 5.87 6.03
CA GLY A 407 8.82 6.53 5.11
C GLY A 407 8.69 5.83 3.77
N LYS A 408 8.49 6.61 2.70
CA LYS A 408 8.41 6.09 1.34
C LYS A 408 9.77 6.18 0.68
N MET A 409 10.40 5.03 0.49
CA MET A 409 11.66 4.89 -0.22
C MET A 409 11.38 4.60 -1.70
N GLU A 410 11.62 5.58 -2.56
CA GLU A 410 11.53 5.41 -4.02
C GLU A 410 12.75 4.63 -4.51
N ILE A 411 12.52 3.61 -5.35
CA ILE A 411 13.57 2.90 -6.07
C ILE A 411 13.90 3.73 -7.32
N MET A 412 14.97 4.52 -7.26
CA MET A 412 15.30 5.49 -8.30
C MET A 412 15.97 4.86 -9.50
N GLY A 413 16.79 3.84 -9.28
CA GLY A 413 17.54 3.22 -10.36
C GLY A 413 18.23 1.93 -9.95
N VAL A 414 18.32 1.04 -10.93
CA VAL A 414 19.16 -0.17 -10.90
C VAL A 414 20.20 0.03 -11.99
N ILE A 415 21.45 0.21 -11.60
CA ILE A 415 22.56 0.46 -12.50
C ILE A 415 23.30 -0.86 -12.67
N GLU A 416 23.46 -1.29 -13.93
CA GLU A 416 24.15 -2.53 -14.28
C GLU A 416 25.61 -2.52 -13.82
N GLY A 417 26.19 -3.71 -13.73
CA GLY A 417 27.55 -3.89 -13.24
C GLY A 417 28.58 -3.14 -14.09
N PHE A 418 29.55 -2.57 -13.41
CA PHE A 418 30.68 -1.90 -14.03
C PHE A 418 31.73 -2.92 -14.49
N LYS A 419 32.22 -2.73 -15.71
CA LYS A 419 33.43 -3.38 -16.20
C LYS A 419 34.46 -2.31 -16.53
N PHE A 420 35.68 -2.51 -16.07
CA PHE A 420 36.73 -1.52 -16.27
C PHE A 420 37.04 -1.40 -17.79
N PRO A 421 37.00 -0.18 -18.34
CA PRO A 421 37.27 0.01 -19.78
C PRO A 421 38.66 -0.46 -20.16
N ALA A 422 38.78 -1.32 -21.17
CA ALA A 422 40.04 -1.93 -21.56
C ALA A 422 41.14 -0.88 -21.93
N HIS A 423 40.72 0.25 -22.53
CA HIS A 423 41.66 1.33 -22.92
C HIS A 423 42.23 2.10 -21.73
N LEU A 424 41.61 2.03 -20.54
CA LEU A 424 42.08 2.63 -19.30
C LEU A 424 42.80 1.62 -18.38
N ALA A 425 42.75 0.33 -18.72
CA ALA A 425 43.28 -0.72 -17.87
C ALA A 425 44.79 -0.60 -17.61
N SER A 426 45.56 -0.03 -18.56
CA SER A 426 47.00 0.20 -18.40
C SER A 426 47.37 1.46 -17.61
N THR A 427 46.41 2.38 -17.40
CA THR A 427 46.63 3.66 -16.72
C THR A 427 46.32 3.63 -15.26
N VAL A 428 45.61 2.58 -14.77
CA VAL A 428 45.20 2.42 -13.38
C VAL A 428 45.85 1.18 -12.77
N PRO A 429 46.45 1.29 -11.56
CA PRO A 429 47.05 0.15 -10.88
C PRO A 429 46.08 -1.03 -10.73
N ALA A 430 46.58 -2.27 -10.85
CA ALA A 430 45.74 -3.47 -10.78
C ALA A 430 44.87 -3.53 -9.51
N ALA A 431 45.46 -3.28 -8.34
CA ALA A 431 44.72 -3.27 -7.07
C ALA A 431 43.57 -2.24 -7.04
N ALA A 432 43.74 -1.06 -7.65
CA ALA A 432 42.66 -0.07 -7.73
C ALA A 432 41.56 -0.51 -8.68
N ARG A 433 41.88 -1.19 -9.79
CA ARG A 433 40.87 -1.76 -10.70
C ARG A 433 40.06 -2.86 -10.02
N GLU A 434 40.75 -3.78 -9.34
CA GLU A 434 40.13 -4.87 -8.58
C GLU A 434 39.19 -4.33 -7.50
N ALA A 435 39.62 -3.28 -6.76
CA ALA A 435 38.75 -2.62 -5.77
C ALA A 435 37.51 -1.98 -6.39
N ILE A 436 37.65 -1.29 -7.53
CA ILE A 436 36.49 -0.69 -8.24
C ILE A 436 35.54 -1.78 -8.75
N GLU A 437 36.07 -2.87 -9.33
CA GLU A 437 35.26 -3.97 -9.83
C GLU A 437 34.59 -4.75 -8.70
N ALA A 438 35.23 -4.92 -7.54
CA ALA A 438 34.62 -5.52 -6.35
C ALA A 438 33.42 -4.69 -5.83
N ILE A 439 33.51 -3.36 -5.92
CA ILE A 439 32.45 -2.46 -5.44
C ILE A 439 31.32 -2.32 -6.45
N LEU A 440 31.67 -2.11 -7.73
CA LEU A 440 30.72 -1.74 -8.77
C LEU A 440 30.43 -2.87 -9.78
N GLY A 441 31.17 -3.99 -9.73
CA GLY A 441 31.08 -5.07 -10.72
C GLY A 441 29.71 -5.75 -10.75
N GLU A 442 29.04 -5.85 -9.64
CA GLU A 442 27.64 -6.33 -9.57
C GLU A 442 26.63 -5.25 -9.96
N GLY A 443 27.05 -3.98 -9.99
CA GLY A 443 26.17 -2.83 -10.14
C GLY A 443 25.60 -2.34 -8.81
N ILE A 444 24.79 -1.28 -8.88
CA ILE A 444 24.23 -0.63 -7.71
C ILE A 444 22.73 -0.39 -7.84
N VAL A 445 22.07 -0.30 -6.70
CA VAL A 445 20.68 0.15 -6.56
C VAL A 445 20.65 1.45 -5.76
N VAL A 446 19.86 2.42 -6.22
CA VAL A 446 19.71 3.72 -5.58
C VAL A 446 18.30 3.87 -5.06
N PHE A 447 18.18 4.12 -3.76
CA PHE A 447 16.94 4.42 -3.07
C PHE A 447 16.94 5.88 -2.61
N ARG A 448 15.77 6.52 -2.60
CA ARG A 448 15.60 7.88 -2.11
C ARG A 448 14.46 7.94 -1.09
N ALA A 449 14.68 8.54 0.07
CA ALA A 449 13.62 8.88 1.01
C ALA A 449 12.73 9.98 0.40
N HIS A 450 11.80 9.57 -0.45
CA HIS A 450 10.87 10.46 -1.13
C HIS A 450 9.92 11.17 -0.15
N ARG A 451 9.54 10.49 0.92
CA ARG A 451 8.75 11.04 2.02
C ARG A 451 9.20 10.42 3.33
N ALA A 452 9.70 11.23 4.23
CA ALA A 452 10.17 10.81 5.54
C ALA A 452 9.17 11.20 6.64
N PRO A 453 9.15 10.50 7.79
CA PRO A 453 8.30 10.85 8.94
C PRO A 453 8.57 12.27 9.44
N HIS A 454 9.83 12.65 9.47
CA HIS A 454 10.30 13.98 9.86
C HIS A 454 11.01 14.61 8.66
N GLU A 455 10.26 15.35 7.87
CA GLU A 455 10.73 15.87 6.57
C GLU A 455 11.93 16.82 6.72
N ALA A 456 11.99 17.57 7.81
CA ALA A 456 13.07 18.54 8.04
C ALA A 456 14.47 17.91 8.06
N ASP A 457 14.58 16.64 8.52
CA ASP A 457 15.88 16.05 8.82
C ASP A 457 16.33 14.99 7.80
N THR A 458 15.38 14.35 7.11
CA THR A 458 15.66 13.09 6.37
C THR A 458 15.07 13.02 4.96
N GLN A 459 14.29 14.02 4.55
CA GLN A 459 13.68 14.02 3.23
C GLN A 459 14.73 14.13 2.12
N PHE A 460 14.53 13.37 1.02
CA PHE A 460 15.42 13.27 -0.14
C PHE A 460 16.80 12.65 0.12
N GLY A 461 17.04 12.14 1.31
CA GLY A 461 18.25 11.38 1.59
C GLY A 461 18.35 10.12 0.74
N LEU A 462 19.57 9.70 0.43
CA LEU A 462 19.85 8.54 -0.42
C LEU A 462 20.38 7.36 0.38
N VAL A 463 20.02 6.15 -0.08
CA VAL A 463 20.71 4.91 0.26
C VAL A 463 21.20 4.31 -1.06
N ILE A 464 22.49 4.00 -1.13
CA ILE A 464 23.13 3.36 -2.28
C ILE A 464 23.67 2.02 -1.82
N ALA A 465 23.29 0.94 -2.49
CA ALA A 465 23.73 -0.41 -2.16
C ALA A 465 24.19 -1.15 -3.41
N ARG A 466 25.07 -2.16 -3.25
CA ARG A 466 25.32 -3.14 -4.32
C ARG A 466 24.05 -3.90 -4.61
N ARG A 467 23.89 -4.35 -5.85
CA ARG A 467 22.73 -5.10 -6.29
C ARG A 467 22.54 -6.41 -5.51
N ASN A 468 21.29 -6.77 -5.36
CA ASN A 468 20.84 -8.08 -4.93
C ASN A 468 19.56 -8.46 -5.70
N PRO A 469 19.67 -9.17 -6.83
CA PRO A 469 18.53 -9.52 -7.67
C PRO A 469 17.43 -10.32 -6.98
N GLU A 470 17.77 -11.01 -5.87
CA GLU A 470 16.84 -11.84 -5.10
C GLU A 470 16.14 -11.07 -3.97
N ALA A 471 16.59 -9.84 -3.67
CA ALA A 471 16.03 -9.07 -2.58
C ALA A 471 14.56 -8.74 -2.80
N LEU A 472 13.72 -9.07 -1.82
CA LEU A 472 12.28 -8.78 -1.82
C LEU A 472 11.96 -7.46 -1.11
N TRP A 473 12.86 -6.98 -0.25
CA TRP A 473 12.70 -5.77 0.57
C TRP A 473 14.03 -5.08 0.83
N ILE A 474 13.98 -3.90 1.46
CA ILE A 474 15.18 -3.11 1.77
C ILE A 474 16.15 -3.85 2.69
N SER A 475 15.67 -4.72 3.57
CA SER A 475 16.51 -5.57 4.43
C SER A 475 17.45 -6.48 3.64
N GLY A 476 17.09 -6.89 2.44
CA GLY A 476 17.96 -7.68 1.56
C GLY A 476 19.18 -6.92 1.01
N TYR A 477 19.34 -5.64 1.36
CA TYR A 477 20.48 -4.81 0.96
C TYR A 477 21.33 -4.34 2.14
N GLU A 478 21.01 -4.71 3.39
CA GLU A 478 21.67 -4.17 4.60
C GLU A 478 23.19 -4.44 4.65
N ASP A 479 23.60 -5.63 4.23
CA ASP A 479 25.01 -6.04 4.13
C ASP A 479 25.73 -5.53 2.86
N ARG A 480 25.03 -4.80 2.01
CA ARG A 480 25.49 -4.32 0.69
C ARG A 480 25.52 -2.81 0.57
N VAL A 481 25.21 -2.09 1.65
CA VAL A 481 25.11 -0.63 1.66
C VAL A 481 26.48 0.01 1.47
N LEU A 482 26.60 0.90 0.48
CA LEU A 482 27.79 1.71 0.21
C LEU A 482 27.66 3.10 0.81
N TYR A 483 26.46 3.68 0.79
CA TYR A 483 26.14 4.99 1.34
C TYR A 483 24.76 4.97 2.00
N ASP A 484 24.65 5.53 3.20
CA ASP A 484 23.40 5.61 3.95
C ASP A 484 23.25 6.96 4.64
N PHE A 485 22.34 7.80 4.14
CA PHE A 485 22.02 9.11 4.71
C PHE A 485 21.50 9.05 6.15
N ARG A 486 20.99 7.90 6.57
CA ARG A 486 20.40 7.68 7.91
C ARG A 486 21.46 7.60 9.03
N ARG A 487 22.71 7.32 8.65
CA ARG A 487 23.85 7.28 9.58
C ARG A 487 24.35 8.69 9.88
N GLU A 488 25.08 8.82 10.98
CA GLU A 488 25.81 10.05 11.29
C GLU A 488 26.72 10.46 10.13
N ALA A 489 26.99 11.77 10.01
CA ALA A 489 27.63 12.32 8.81
C ALA A 489 29.00 11.68 8.48
N ASP A 490 29.78 11.34 9.50
CA ASP A 490 31.06 10.66 9.40
C ASP A 490 30.95 9.16 9.08
N GLN A 491 29.80 8.55 9.31
CA GLN A 491 29.54 7.12 9.11
C GLN A 491 28.77 6.80 7.82
N ARG A 492 28.36 7.81 7.06
CA ARG A 492 27.53 7.60 5.85
C ARG A 492 28.16 6.73 4.79
N TYR A 493 29.49 6.73 4.70
CA TYR A 493 30.28 5.96 3.75
C TYR A 493 30.94 4.71 4.34
N SER A 494 30.65 4.34 5.60
CA SER A 494 31.35 3.24 6.29
C SER A 494 31.35 1.94 5.49
N GLY A 495 30.23 1.56 4.87
CA GLY A 495 30.16 0.35 4.04
C GLY A 495 31.06 0.39 2.81
N LEU A 496 31.22 1.55 2.16
CA LEU A 496 32.16 1.74 1.06
C LEU A 496 33.61 1.63 1.54
N VAL A 497 33.93 2.27 2.66
CA VAL A 497 35.27 2.24 3.26
C VAL A 497 35.65 0.82 3.69
N GLU A 498 34.76 0.12 4.37
CA GLU A 498 34.96 -1.28 4.77
C GLU A 498 35.26 -2.19 3.57
N MET A 499 34.54 -2.02 2.47
CA MET A 499 34.79 -2.79 1.26
C MET A 499 36.14 -2.46 0.62
N LEU A 500 36.49 -1.18 0.53
CA LEU A 500 37.79 -0.74 0.00
C LEU A 500 38.95 -1.33 0.81
N VAL A 501 38.82 -1.30 2.13
CA VAL A 501 39.83 -1.86 3.05
C VAL A 501 39.95 -3.37 2.87
N LYS A 502 38.85 -4.13 2.88
CA LYS A 502 38.86 -5.58 2.67
C LYS A 502 39.50 -5.96 1.33
N THR A 503 39.17 -5.23 0.25
CA THR A 503 39.73 -5.50 -1.08
C THR A 503 41.22 -5.15 -1.16
N ALA A 504 41.64 -4.03 -0.55
CA ALA A 504 43.03 -3.57 -0.61
C ALA A 504 43.98 -4.44 0.23
N LEU A 505 43.51 -5.04 1.30
CA LEU A 505 44.33 -5.82 2.24
C LEU A 505 44.33 -7.33 1.93
N GLY A 506 43.47 -7.78 1.03
CA GLY A 506 43.44 -9.20 0.58
C GLY A 506 43.19 -10.20 1.71
N SER A 507 42.61 -9.76 2.84
CA SER A 507 42.48 -10.61 4.03
C SER A 507 41.05 -11.12 4.20
N GLU A 508 40.91 -12.45 4.24
CA GLU A 508 39.77 -13.13 4.86
C GLU A 508 39.84 -13.12 6.39
N ASP A 509 40.92 -12.56 6.98
CA ASP A 509 41.12 -12.54 8.44
C ASP A 509 40.61 -11.22 9.05
N GLU A 510 39.72 -11.39 10.02
CA GLU A 510 39.17 -10.38 10.92
C GLU A 510 40.24 -9.87 11.90
N ASP A 511 41.18 -9.05 11.46
CA ASP A 511 42.12 -8.41 12.37
C ASP A 511 41.52 -7.07 12.85
N GLU A 512 41.18 -6.99 14.14
CA GLU A 512 40.66 -5.75 14.82
C GLU A 512 41.52 -4.52 14.54
N ASN A 513 42.81 -4.69 14.28
CA ASN A 513 43.75 -3.63 13.94
C ASN A 513 43.44 -2.92 12.61
N VAL A 514 42.84 -3.60 11.63
CA VAL A 514 42.48 -3.03 10.32
C VAL A 514 41.25 -2.13 10.42
N ILE A 515 40.31 -2.50 11.26
CA ILE A 515 39.10 -1.69 11.56
C ILE A 515 39.51 -0.43 12.31
N GLN A 516 40.53 -0.50 13.19
CA GLN A 516 41.05 0.64 13.93
C GLN A 516 41.83 1.61 13.03
N LEU A 517 42.60 1.12 12.06
CA LEU A 517 43.29 1.94 11.04
C LEU A 517 42.30 2.65 10.11
N ALA A 518 41.24 1.97 9.66
CA ALA A 518 40.17 2.58 8.84
C ALA A 518 39.39 3.66 9.63
N ARG A 519 39.15 3.45 10.92
CA ARG A 519 38.54 4.44 11.82
C ARG A 519 39.44 5.63 12.08
N SER A 520 40.75 5.44 12.21
CA SER A 520 41.73 6.53 12.42
C SER A 520 42.04 7.32 11.15
N ALA A 521 41.83 6.75 9.95
CA ALA A 521 41.98 7.46 8.67
C ALA A 521 40.72 8.25 8.28
N ALA A 522 39.58 7.97 8.92
CA ALA A 522 38.33 8.67 8.74
C ALA A 522 38.06 9.75 9.79
N ALA A 523 38.92 9.84 10.82
CA ALA A 523 38.95 10.90 11.82
C ALA A 523 40.00 11.98 11.44
#